data_47be285bea1403a7f1909adde1ebc869
#
_entry.id   47be285bea1403a7f1909adde1ebc869
#
_cell.length_a   1.000
_cell.length_b   1.000
_cell.length_c   1.000
_cell.angle_alpha   90.00
_cell.angle_beta   90.00
_cell.angle_gamma   90.00
#
_symmetry.space_group_name_H-M   'P 1'
#
loop_
_entity.id
_entity.type
_entity.pdbx_description
1 polymer ?
#
loop_
_entity_poly.entity_id
_entity_poly.type
_entity_poly.pdbx_seq_one_letter_code
_entity_poly.pdbx_strand_id
1 'polypeptide(L)'
;MKRYDYQRAANEMSLFTSHKFVDKTAILKKLCTELATKNVRWAVSMSLSLFLRGIHDHFNDFDLLIAPEDVPAFEEVFESLGGKINHNTIQKAAFTSPYYKEAEMDGVPFDLIGDITIETYGTVYRYELEEIEWFTLRQDLNIPTCPIEAQYILYYMMQAWESRRIFKTNLCEQYLKDVGVKYPEVFKRALVGTELYSKKYGRANNWQLPNELSNNILIMMSQS
;
A
#
# COMPACT_ATOMS: atom_id res chain seq x y z
N MET A 1 -0.24 -14.55 -23.38
CA MET A 1 -0.69 -14.19 -22.02
C MET A 1 0.02 -15.13 -21.04
N LYS A 2 1.11 -14.71 -20.42
CA LYS A 2 1.75 -15.48 -19.34
C LYS A 2 0.83 -15.31 -18.13
N ARG A 3 0.12 -16.37 -17.73
CA ARG A 3 -0.52 -16.42 -16.43
C ARG A 3 0.58 -16.14 -15.42
N TYR A 4 0.49 -15.01 -14.71
CA TYR A 4 1.28 -14.80 -13.52
C TYR A 4 0.95 -15.95 -12.58
N ASP A 5 1.95 -16.81 -12.37
CA ASP A 5 1.77 -18.05 -11.62
C ASP A 5 1.85 -17.69 -10.13
N TYR A 6 0.67 -17.36 -9.57
CA TYR A 6 0.50 -17.11 -8.13
C TYR A 6 1.03 -18.29 -7.28
N GLN A 7 1.02 -19.49 -7.87
CA GLN A 7 1.62 -20.69 -7.28
C GLN A 7 3.14 -20.56 -7.21
N ARG A 8 3.75 -19.90 -8.18
CA ARG A 8 5.18 -19.64 -8.22
C ARG A 8 5.58 -18.61 -7.17
N ALA A 9 4.84 -17.51 -7.04
CA ALA A 9 5.07 -16.53 -5.96
C ALA A 9 4.93 -17.18 -4.59
N ALA A 10 3.91 -18.01 -4.36
CA ALA A 10 3.72 -18.77 -3.13
C ALA A 10 4.82 -19.81 -2.91
N ASN A 11 5.33 -20.45 -3.97
CA ASN A 11 6.42 -21.42 -3.91
C ASN A 11 7.78 -20.75 -3.74
N GLU A 12 8.02 -19.60 -4.40
CA GLU A 12 9.23 -18.80 -4.21
C GLU A 12 9.23 -18.17 -2.82
N MET A 13 8.07 -17.80 -2.28
CA MET A 13 7.92 -17.47 -0.86
C MET A 13 8.35 -18.62 0.05
N SER A 14 8.18 -19.88 -0.36
CA SER A 14 8.63 -21.06 0.40
C SER A 14 10.09 -21.43 0.11
N LEU A 15 10.66 -21.01 -1.02
CA LEU A 15 12.03 -21.31 -1.43
C LEU A 15 13.04 -20.27 -0.94
N PHE A 16 12.62 -19.05 -0.61
CA PHE A 16 13.43 -18.14 0.22
C PHE A 16 13.40 -18.65 1.68
N THR A 17 13.86 -19.86 1.84
CA THR A 17 14.00 -20.59 3.11
C THR A 17 15.13 -20.04 3.98
N SER A 18 15.14 -18.74 4.22
CA SER A 18 15.65 -18.32 5.51
C SER A 18 14.51 -18.54 6.51
N HIS A 19 14.82 -19.08 7.68
CA HIS A 19 13.88 -19.20 8.82
C HIS A 19 13.05 -17.92 9.04
N LYS A 20 13.61 -16.76 8.71
CA LYS A 20 12.96 -15.44 8.77
C LYS A 20 11.71 -15.28 7.91
N PHE A 21 11.57 -16.00 6.80
CA PHE A 21 10.41 -15.83 5.92
C PHE A 21 9.17 -16.61 6.41
N VAL A 22 9.37 -17.80 6.94
CA VAL A 22 8.30 -18.58 7.59
C VAL A 22 7.70 -17.76 8.73
N ASP A 23 8.56 -17.09 9.48
CA ASP A 23 8.16 -16.21 10.59
C ASP A 23 7.33 -15.01 10.10
N LYS A 24 7.71 -14.37 8.99
CA LYS A 24 6.97 -13.26 8.39
C LYS A 24 5.54 -13.66 7.97
N THR A 25 5.36 -14.84 7.40
CA THR A 25 4.03 -15.36 7.05
C THR A 25 3.19 -15.67 8.29
N ALA A 26 3.81 -16.23 9.32
CA ALA A 26 3.15 -16.49 10.59
C ALA A 26 2.68 -15.21 11.27
N ILE A 27 3.49 -14.14 11.21
CA ILE A 27 3.13 -12.81 11.72
C ILE A 27 1.92 -12.27 10.96
N LEU A 28 1.95 -12.29 9.62
CA LEU A 28 0.79 -11.85 8.82
C LEU A 28 -0.47 -12.63 9.16
N LYS A 29 -0.36 -13.95 9.35
CA LYS A 29 -1.50 -14.79 9.70
C LYS A 29 -2.10 -14.39 11.06
N LYS A 30 -1.26 -14.15 12.08
CA LYS A 30 -1.69 -13.66 13.39
C LYS A 30 -2.42 -12.32 13.24
N LEU A 31 -1.81 -11.34 12.55
CA LEU A 31 -2.39 -10.03 12.32
C LEU A 31 -3.74 -10.13 11.61
N CYS A 32 -3.82 -10.87 10.49
CA CYS A 32 -5.07 -11.04 9.75
C CYS A 32 -6.17 -11.65 10.62
N THR A 33 -5.83 -12.63 11.45
CA THR A 33 -6.81 -13.32 12.32
C THR A 33 -7.33 -12.38 13.40
N GLU A 34 -6.45 -11.74 14.14
CA GLU A 34 -6.84 -10.93 15.30
C GLU A 34 -7.50 -9.61 14.88
N LEU A 35 -6.96 -8.92 13.85
CA LEU A 35 -7.56 -7.67 13.36
C LEU A 35 -8.94 -7.89 12.74
N ALA A 36 -9.19 -9.07 12.13
CA ALA A 36 -10.52 -9.42 11.65
C ALA A 36 -11.56 -9.53 12.78
N THR A 37 -11.16 -10.01 13.96
CA THR A 37 -12.08 -10.10 15.13
C THR A 37 -12.51 -8.75 15.66
N LYS A 38 -11.70 -7.72 15.44
CA LYS A 38 -11.95 -6.33 15.87
C LYS A 38 -12.54 -5.47 14.74
N ASN A 39 -12.73 -6.04 13.55
CA ASN A 39 -13.21 -5.35 12.35
C ASN A 39 -12.38 -4.10 11.99
N VAL A 40 -11.06 -4.17 12.22
CA VAL A 40 -10.10 -3.10 11.92
C VAL A 40 -9.89 -3.02 10.41
N ARG A 41 -9.98 -1.82 9.83
CA ARG A 41 -9.65 -1.56 8.43
C ARG A 41 -8.17 -1.25 8.29
N TRP A 42 -7.46 -2.13 7.62
CA TRP A 42 -6.05 -2.02 7.33
C TRP A 42 -5.69 -2.73 6.04
N ALA A 43 -4.55 -2.45 5.47
CA ALA A 43 -4.07 -3.13 4.28
C ALA A 43 -2.54 -3.16 4.21
N VAL A 44 -2.01 -4.24 3.67
CA VAL A 44 -0.61 -4.29 3.24
C VAL A 44 -0.40 -3.36 2.05
N SER A 45 0.68 -2.62 2.08
CA SER A 45 1.03 -1.62 1.09
C SER A 45 2.45 -1.81 0.54
N MET A 46 2.89 -0.91 -0.31
CA MET A 46 4.26 -0.79 -0.83
C MET A 46 4.86 -2.12 -1.34
N SER A 47 6.11 -2.41 -0.97
CA SER A 47 6.87 -3.54 -1.54
C SER A 47 6.27 -4.90 -1.25
N LEU A 48 5.70 -5.11 -0.07
CA LEU A 48 5.03 -6.37 0.26
C LEU A 48 3.78 -6.57 -0.60
N SER A 49 3.00 -5.52 -0.86
CA SER A 49 1.83 -5.57 -1.74
C SER A 49 2.21 -5.98 -3.19
N LEU A 50 3.34 -5.47 -3.71
CA LEU A 50 3.86 -5.86 -5.02
C LEU A 50 4.39 -7.31 -5.03
N PHE A 51 5.05 -7.71 -3.94
CA PHE A 51 5.56 -9.06 -3.78
C PHE A 51 4.43 -10.10 -3.76
N LEU A 52 3.35 -9.83 -3.03
CA LEU A 52 2.18 -10.72 -3.00
C LEU A 52 1.56 -10.92 -4.39
N ARG A 53 1.64 -9.91 -5.26
CA ARG A 53 1.17 -9.99 -6.66
C ARG A 53 2.16 -10.65 -7.61
N GLY A 54 3.35 -11.03 -7.13
CA GLY A 54 4.41 -11.63 -7.94
C GLY A 54 5.07 -10.68 -8.95
N ILE A 55 4.91 -9.36 -8.76
CA ILE A 55 5.50 -8.34 -9.65
C ILE A 55 6.77 -7.71 -9.08
N HIS A 56 7.13 -8.03 -7.85
CA HIS A 56 8.39 -7.67 -7.21
C HIS A 56 8.94 -8.88 -6.47
N ASP A 57 10.26 -9.05 -6.46
CA ASP A 57 10.91 -10.27 -5.98
C ASP A 57 11.29 -10.24 -4.50
N HIS A 58 11.21 -9.07 -3.86
CA HIS A 58 11.57 -8.93 -2.45
C HIS A 58 10.85 -7.78 -1.74
N PHE A 59 10.83 -7.87 -0.41
CA PHE A 59 10.43 -6.80 0.50
C PHE A 59 11.25 -6.88 1.79
N ASN A 60 11.50 -5.75 2.43
CA ASN A 60 12.31 -5.68 3.65
C ASN A 60 11.45 -5.59 4.91
N ASP A 61 10.43 -4.79 4.87
CA ASP A 61 9.55 -4.35 5.95
C ASP A 61 8.08 -4.55 5.58
N PHE A 62 7.23 -4.40 6.55
CA PHE A 62 5.79 -4.42 6.38
C PHE A 62 5.25 -3.01 6.43
N ASP A 63 4.96 -2.42 5.28
CA ASP A 63 4.23 -1.17 5.18
C ASP A 63 2.72 -1.46 5.34
N LEU A 64 2.13 -1.06 6.45
CA LEU A 64 0.71 -1.27 6.74
C LEU A 64 -0.04 0.06 6.75
N LEU A 65 -1.04 0.17 5.88
CA LEU A 65 -2.00 1.26 5.91
C LEU A 65 -3.12 0.92 6.89
N ILE A 66 -3.49 1.89 7.73
CA ILE A 66 -4.51 1.72 8.76
C ILE A 66 -5.49 2.88 8.64
N ALA A 67 -6.78 2.61 8.59
CA ALA A 67 -7.78 3.66 8.62
C ALA A 67 -7.62 4.49 9.91
N PRO A 68 -7.60 5.83 9.85
CA PRO A 68 -7.29 6.66 11.01
C PRO A 68 -8.16 6.40 12.24
N GLU A 69 -9.42 6.12 12.05
CA GLU A 69 -10.36 5.80 13.12
C GLU A 69 -10.09 4.46 13.80
N ASP A 70 -9.41 3.55 13.10
CA ASP A 70 -9.13 2.20 13.58
C ASP A 70 -7.72 2.06 14.21
N VAL A 71 -6.91 3.14 14.17
CA VAL A 71 -5.55 3.15 14.74
C VAL A 71 -5.51 2.67 16.19
N PRO A 72 -6.36 3.14 17.11
CA PRO A 72 -6.30 2.69 18.50
C PRO A 72 -6.55 1.17 18.66
N ALA A 73 -7.51 0.63 17.90
CA ALA A 73 -7.81 -0.80 17.93
C ALA A 73 -6.71 -1.63 17.27
N PHE A 74 -6.07 -1.09 16.23
CA PHE A 74 -4.90 -1.71 15.60
C PHE A 74 -3.72 -1.80 16.57
N GLU A 75 -3.37 -0.69 17.25
CA GLU A 75 -2.28 -0.64 18.22
C GLU A 75 -2.52 -1.66 19.35
N GLU A 76 -3.74 -1.70 19.92
CA GLU A 76 -4.10 -2.67 20.97
C GLU A 76 -3.82 -4.12 20.51
N VAL A 77 -4.28 -4.49 19.30
CA VAL A 77 -4.05 -5.82 18.75
C VAL A 77 -2.57 -6.07 18.49
N PHE A 78 -1.89 -5.12 17.84
CA PHE A 78 -0.48 -5.25 17.49
C PHE A 78 0.40 -5.49 18.72
N GLU A 79 0.19 -4.72 19.79
CA GLU A 79 0.91 -4.86 21.04
C GLU A 79 0.55 -6.15 21.80
N SER A 80 -0.72 -6.57 21.77
CA SER A 80 -1.16 -7.84 22.38
C SER A 80 -0.50 -9.06 21.73
N LEU A 81 -0.12 -8.95 20.45
CA LEU A 81 0.62 -9.97 19.70
C LEU A 81 2.15 -9.92 19.93
N GLY A 82 2.61 -9.03 20.80
CA GLY A 82 4.02 -8.83 21.11
C GLY A 82 4.74 -7.82 20.24
N GLY A 83 3.99 -7.06 19.44
CA GLY A 83 4.51 -5.94 18.68
C GLY A 83 4.97 -4.80 19.59
N LYS A 84 5.98 -4.05 19.15
CA LYS A 84 6.53 -2.90 19.85
C LYS A 84 6.45 -1.68 18.94
N ILE A 85 5.71 -0.67 19.33
CA ILE A 85 5.52 0.57 18.57
C ILE A 85 6.47 1.65 19.11
N ASN A 86 7.24 2.28 18.20
CA ASN A 86 8.07 3.41 18.53
C ASN A 86 7.25 4.71 18.46
N HIS A 87 6.68 5.13 19.57
CA HIS A 87 5.88 6.36 19.65
C HIS A 87 6.68 7.65 19.42
N ASN A 88 8.02 7.58 19.47
CA ASN A 88 8.93 8.71 19.21
C ASN A 88 9.43 8.76 17.77
N THR A 89 8.82 8.00 16.84
CA THR A 89 9.21 7.99 15.44
C THR A 89 9.12 9.40 14.85
N ILE A 90 10.20 9.82 14.21
CA ILE A 90 10.24 11.03 13.39
C ILE A 90 10.11 10.60 11.93
N GLN A 91 9.05 11.01 11.27
CA GLN A 91 8.81 10.67 9.87
C GLN A 91 9.90 11.23 8.95
N LYS A 92 10.52 10.36 8.17
CA LYS A 92 11.56 10.67 7.17
C LYS A 92 11.19 10.03 5.84
N ALA A 93 10.03 10.36 5.30
CA ALA A 93 9.55 9.73 4.08
C ALA A 93 9.25 10.77 2.99
N ALA A 94 9.14 10.32 1.75
CA ALA A 94 8.68 11.11 0.63
C ALA A 94 7.18 11.47 0.70
N PHE A 95 6.56 11.28 1.85
CA PHE A 95 5.17 11.57 2.14
C PHE A 95 5.03 12.05 3.59
N THR A 96 3.91 12.67 3.91
CA THR A 96 3.49 12.96 5.28
C THR A 96 2.25 12.14 5.63
N SER A 97 2.12 11.80 6.92
CA SER A 97 0.96 11.08 7.45
C SER A 97 0.60 11.64 8.82
N PRO A 98 -0.69 11.78 9.16
CA PRO A 98 -1.09 12.15 10.51
C PRO A 98 -0.78 11.06 11.54
N TYR A 99 -0.60 9.82 11.09
CA TYR A 99 -0.16 8.69 11.89
C TYR A 99 0.93 7.94 11.14
N TYR A 100 2.17 8.05 11.62
CA TYR A 100 3.31 7.27 11.14
C TYR A 100 4.13 6.79 12.33
N LYS A 101 4.29 5.48 12.44
CA LYS A 101 5.09 4.83 13.47
C LYS A 101 5.96 3.73 12.87
N GLU A 102 7.23 3.72 13.24
CA GLU A 102 8.07 2.54 13.09
C GLU A 102 7.72 1.56 14.20
N ALA A 103 7.66 0.29 13.88
CA ALA A 103 7.35 -0.77 14.83
C ALA A 103 8.14 -2.05 14.51
N GLU A 104 8.11 -3.00 15.43
CA GLU A 104 8.76 -4.29 15.29
C GLU A 104 7.90 -5.39 15.91
N MET A 105 7.84 -6.55 15.27
CA MET A 105 7.29 -7.77 15.85
C MET A 105 8.17 -8.96 15.46
N ASP A 106 8.67 -9.70 16.45
CA ASP A 106 9.54 -10.88 16.28
C ASP A 106 10.78 -10.58 15.38
N GLY A 107 11.36 -9.37 15.49
CA GLY A 107 12.52 -8.91 14.70
C GLY A 107 12.17 -8.50 13.27
N VAL A 108 10.92 -8.42 12.91
CA VAL A 108 10.45 -7.91 11.62
C VAL A 108 10.07 -6.46 11.76
N PRO A 109 10.64 -5.55 10.94
CA PRO A 109 10.29 -4.15 10.95
C PRO A 109 8.93 -3.87 10.28
N PHE A 110 8.24 -2.88 10.80
CA PHE A 110 6.97 -2.39 10.29
C PHE A 110 6.99 -0.87 10.18
N ASP A 111 6.36 -0.36 9.12
CA ASP A 111 5.90 1.02 9.01
C ASP A 111 4.37 1.02 9.13
N LEU A 112 3.87 1.60 10.23
CA LEU A 112 2.45 1.77 10.50
C LEU A 112 2.04 3.17 10.02
N ILE A 113 1.12 3.22 9.05
CA ILE A 113 0.85 4.44 8.29
C ILE A 113 -0.66 4.67 8.29
N GLY A 114 -1.09 5.88 8.66
CA GLY A 114 -2.45 6.32 8.42
C GLY A 114 -2.62 6.80 6.97
N ASP A 115 -3.38 7.87 6.78
CA ASP A 115 -3.49 8.50 5.46
C ASP A 115 -2.12 8.96 4.94
N ILE A 116 -1.91 8.85 3.63
CA ILE A 116 -0.68 9.30 2.98
C ILE A 116 -0.94 10.60 2.24
N THR A 117 -0.14 11.63 2.49
CA THR A 117 -0.13 12.87 1.71
C THR A 117 1.25 13.05 1.06
N ILE A 118 1.27 13.20 -0.25
CA ILE A 118 2.48 13.44 -1.03
C ILE A 118 2.37 14.80 -1.70
N GLU A 119 3.38 15.65 -1.47
CA GLU A 119 3.48 16.96 -2.09
C GLU A 119 4.66 16.98 -3.05
N THR A 120 4.38 16.97 -4.34
CA THR A 120 5.39 16.94 -5.40
C THR A 120 4.84 17.45 -6.73
N TYR A 121 5.70 17.80 -7.67
CA TYR A 121 5.31 18.32 -9.00
C TYR A 121 4.35 19.51 -8.95
N GLY A 122 4.41 20.34 -7.88
CA GLY A 122 3.47 21.44 -7.66
C GLY A 122 2.03 21.00 -7.33
N THR A 123 1.85 19.76 -6.96
CA THR A 123 0.55 19.15 -6.61
C THR A 123 0.63 18.43 -5.28
N VAL A 124 -0.52 18.21 -4.67
CA VAL A 124 -0.66 17.42 -3.43
C VAL A 124 -1.64 16.30 -3.70
N TYR A 125 -1.23 15.08 -3.41
CA TYR A 125 -2.09 13.90 -3.48
C TYR A 125 -2.27 13.34 -2.08
N ARG A 126 -3.51 13.09 -1.69
CA ARG A 126 -3.84 12.37 -0.45
C ARG A 126 -4.51 11.05 -0.79
N TYR A 127 -3.99 10.01 -0.21
CA TYR A 127 -4.58 8.68 -0.26
C TYR A 127 -5.14 8.33 1.12
N GLU A 128 -6.41 7.98 1.14
CA GLU A 128 -7.14 7.42 2.27
C GLU A 128 -7.45 5.96 1.96
N LEU A 129 -7.38 5.08 2.96
CA LEU A 129 -7.68 3.66 2.77
C LEU A 129 -9.19 3.45 2.68
N GLU A 130 -9.75 3.54 1.46
CA GLU A 130 -11.18 3.33 1.20
C GLU A 130 -11.44 1.94 0.60
N GLU A 131 -10.66 1.54 -0.40
CA GLU A 131 -10.75 0.21 -1.01
C GLU A 131 -9.68 -0.72 -0.49
N ILE A 132 -10.09 -1.96 -0.23
CA ILE A 132 -9.21 -3.06 0.16
C ILE A 132 -9.36 -4.18 -0.85
N GLU A 133 -8.25 -4.58 -1.46
CA GLU A 133 -8.18 -5.78 -2.27
C GLU A 133 -7.76 -6.95 -1.38
N TRP A 134 -8.50 -8.07 -1.49
CA TRP A 134 -8.17 -9.28 -0.75
C TRP A 134 -7.29 -10.19 -1.58
N PHE A 135 -6.10 -10.48 -1.07
CA PHE A 135 -5.16 -11.42 -1.67
C PHE A 135 -5.15 -12.73 -0.87
N THR A 136 -5.51 -13.83 -1.53
CA THR A 136 -5.50 -15.15 -0.87
C THR A 136 -4.14 -15.79 -1.04
N LEU A 137 -3.41 -15.94 0.06
CA LEU A 137 -2.17 -16.67 0.12
C LEU A 137 -2.45 -18.06 0.68
N ARG A 138 -2.11 -19.12 -0.07
CA ARG A 138 -2.41 -20.49 0.32
C ARG A 138 -3.88 -20.59 0.77
N GLN A 139 -4.69 -21.35 0.36
CA GLN A 139 -6.14 -21.53 0.57
C GLN A 139 -6.79 -21.02 1.88
N ASP A 140 -6.01 -20.59 2.88
CA ASP A 140 -6.45 -20.28 4.25
C ASP A 140 -6.07 -18.89 4.77
N LEU A 141 -5.32 -18.09 4.01
CA LEU A 141 -4.89 -16.76 4.46
C LEU A 141 -5.30 -15.66 3.46
N ASN A 142 -6.32 -14.90 3.84
CA ASN A 142 -6.73 -13.71 3.12
C ASN A 142 -6.03 -12.50 3.72
N ILE A 143 -5.22 -11.84 2.90
CA ILE A 143 -4.44 -10.67 3.28
C ILE A 143 -5.09 -9.44 2.65
N PRO A 144 -5.50 -8.44 3.45
CA PRO A 144 -5.97 -7.18 2.90
C PRO A 144 -4.80 -6.42 2.28
N THR A 145 -4.92 -6.01 1.04
CA THR A 145 -3.89 -5.29 0.30
C THR A 145 -4.43 -3.98 -0.27
N CYS A 146 -3.59 -2.99 -0.32
CA CYS A 146 -3.87 -1.76 -1.03
C CYS A 146 -4.02 -2.05 -2.54
N PRO A 147 -5.05 -1.55 -3.22
CA PRO A 147 -5.21 -1.72 -4.66
C PRO A 147 -3.99 -1.29 -5.46
N ILE A 148 -3.70 -2.01 -6.54
CA ILE A 148 -2.52 -1.71 -7.37
C ILE A 148 -2.63 -0.33 -8.03
N GLU A 149 -3.85 0.14 -8.30
CA GLU A 149 -4.14 1.47 -8.80
C GLU A 149 -3.62 2.55 -7.84
N ALA A 150 -3.86 2.38 -6.55
CA ALA A 150 -3.35 3.28 -5.52
C ALA A 150 -1.82 3.19 -5.42
N GLN A 151 -1.25 1.98 -5.46
CA GLN A 151 0.21 1.78 -5.46
C GLN A 151 0.88 2.47 -6.64
N TYR A 152 0.26 2.41 -7.82
CA TYR A 152 0.77 3.10 -9.02
C TYR A 152 0.86 4.60 -8.79
N ILE A 153 -0.21 5.24 -8.31
CA ILE A 153 -0.22 6.68 -8.04
C ILE A 153 0.80 7.04 -6.96
N LEU A 154 0.81 6.30 -5.84
CA LEU A 154 1.73 6.54 -4.73
C LEU A 154 3.19 6.48 -5.19
N TYR A 155 3.58 5.43 -5.93
CA TYR A 155 4.95 5.30 -6.44
C TYR A 155 5.29 6.39 -7.46
N TYR A 156 4.36 6.71 -8.37
CA TYR A 156 4.57 7.80 -9.33
C TYR A 156 4.83 9.13 -8.62
N MET A 157 4.02 9.46 -7.64
CA MET A 157 4.17 10.71 -6.89
C MET A 157 5.46 10.74 -6.06
N MET A 158 5.83 9.62 -5.44
CA MET A 158 7.06 9.54 -4.63
C MET A 158 8.35 9.49 -5.46
N GLN A 159 8.31 9.12 -6.75
CA GLN A 159 9.52 9.02 -7.57
C GLN A 159 10.27 10.36 -7.74
N ALA A 160 9.60 11.48 -7.58
CA ALA A 160 10.22 12.80 -7.58
C ALA A 160 11.24 12.97 -6.43
N TRP A 161 11.03 12.29 -5.31
CA TRP A 161 11.88 12.33 -4.14
C TRP A 161 12.90 11.19 -4.10
N GLU A 162 12.50 10.04 -4.65
CA GLU A 162 13.29 8.81 -4.61
C GLU A 162 13.30 8.14 -5.98
N SER A 163 14.36 8.34 -6.77
CA SER A 163 14.48 7.77 -8.13
C SER A 163 14.31 6.24 -8.19
N ARG A 164 14.63 5.50 -7.10
CA ARG A 164 14.38 4.06 -7.00
C ARG A 164 12.89 3.69 -7.15
N ARG A 165 11.97 4.65 -6.95
CA ARG A 165 10.53 4.44 -7.10
C ARG A 165 10.09 4.33 -8.57
N ILE A 166 10.87 4.88 -9.51
CA ILE A 166 10.60 4.78 -10.96
C ILE A 166 10.43 3.31 -11.38
N PHE A 167 11.32 2.45 -10.91
CA PHE A 167 11.23 1.02 -11.21
C PHE A 167 9.91 0.41 -10.72
N LYS A 168 9.49 0.72 -9.49
CA LYS A 168 8.22 0.23 -8.92
C LYS A 168 7.00 0.82 -9.61
N THR A 169 7.07 2.09 -10.02
CA THR A 169 6.03 2.73 -10.84
C THR A 169 5.82 1.94 -12.14
N ASN A 170 6.91 1.64 -12.85
CA ASN A 170 6.86 0.88 -14.10
C ASN A 170 6.31 -0.54 -13.92
N LEU A 171 6.63 -1.20 -12.80
CA LEU A 171 6.06 -2.51 -12.46
C LEU A 171 4.55 -2.44 -12.28
N CYS A 172 4.06 -1.45 -11.53
CA CYS A 172 2.62 -1.25 -11.33
C CYS A 172 1.91 -0.94 -12.66
N GLU A 173 2.49 -0.05 -13.46
CA GLU A 173 1.93 0.32 -14.77
C GLU A 173 1.84 -0.88 -15.70
N GLN A 174 2.90 -1.68 -15.79
CA GLN A 174 2.90 -2.89 -16.63
C GLN A 174 1.86 -3.90 -16.14
N TYR A 175 1.76 -4.11 -14.85
CA TYR A 175 0.76 -5.01 -14.27
C TYR A 175 -0.67 -4.55 -14.60
N LEU A 176 -0.96 -3.25 -14.47
CA LEU A 176 -2.26 -2.69 -14.83
C LEU A 176 -2.58 -2.83 -16.32
N LYS A 177 -1.59 -2.69 -17.20
CA LYS A 177 -1.75 -2.96 -18.65
C LYS A 177 -2.03 -4.42 -18.96
N ASP A 178 -1.42 -5.34 -18.22
CA ASP A 178 -1.54 -6.78 -18.44
C ASP A 178 -2.83 -7.38 -17.86
N VAL A 179 -3.29 -6.88 -16.72
CA VAL A 179 -4.40 -7.44 -15.95
C VAL A 179 -5.68 -6.62 -16.06
N GLY A 180 -5.56 -5.32 -16.38
CA GLY A 180 -6.65 -4.35 -16.40
C GLY A 180 -6.85 -3.63 -15.06
N VAL A 181 -7.63 -2.57 -15.09
CA VAL A 181 -8.00 -1.76 -13.92
C VAL A 181 -9.14 -2.46 -13.18
N LYS A 182 -8.91 -2.84 -11.95
CA LYS A 182 -9.89 -3.52 -11.10
C LYS A 182 -10.66 -2.56 -10.20
N TYR A 183 -10.00 -1.49 -9.75
CA TYR A 183 -10.57 -0.48 -8.87
C TYR A 183 -10.57 0.90 -9.53
N PRO A 184 -11.42 1.13 -10.57
CA PRO A 184 -11.44 2.39 -11.32
C PRO A 184 -11.81 3.59 -10.46
N GLU A 185 -12.50 3.40 -9.33
CA GLU A 185 -12.87 4.47 -8.42
C GLU A 185 -11.64 5.11 -7.76
N VAL A 186 -10.58 4.33 -7.51
CA VAL A 186 -9.29 4.86 -7.04
C VAL A 186 -8.75 5.90 -8.02
N PHE A 187 -8.75 5.58 -9.31
CA PHE A 187 -8.29 6.49 -10.37
C PHE A 187 -9.24 7.69 -10.54
N LYS A 188 -10.55 7.48 -10.51
CA LYS A 188 -11.53 8.57 -10.61
C LYS A 188 -11.36 9.56 -9.46
N ARG A 189 -11.21 9.08 -8.21
CA ARG A 189 -10.96 9.97 -7.07
C ARG A 189 -9.65 10.73 -7.20
N ALA A 190 -8.59 10.08 -7.67
CA ALA A 190 -7.31 10.74 -7.88
C ALA A 190 -7.38 11.84 -8.95
N LEU A 191 -8.13 11.63 -10.03
CA LEU A 191 -8.33 12.61 -11.10
C LEU A 191 -9.23 13.78 -10.66
N VAL A 192 -10.25 13.51 -9.85
CA VAL A 192 -11.24 14.50 -9.37
C VAL A 192 -10.83 15.11 -8.02
N GLY A 193 -9.95 14.43 -7.27
CA GLY A 193 -9.64 14.69 -5.86
C GLY A 193 -9.15 16.09 -5.52
N THR A 194 -8.76 16.86 -6.53
CA THR A 194 -8.33 18.24 -6.37
C THR A 194 -9.46 19.19 -5.99
N GLU A 195 -10.63 19.09 -6.59
CA GLU A 195 -11.77 19.95 -6.24
C GLU A 195 -12.39 19.60 -4.89
N LEU A 196 -12.58 18.30 -4.63
CA LEU A 196 -13.17 17.83 -3.37
C LEU A 196 -12.25 18.11 -2.18
N TYR A 197 -10.95 17.97 -2.37
CA TYR A 197 -9.98 18.21 -1.31
C TYR A 197 -9.87 19.70 -0.95
N SER A 198 -9.89 20.59 -1.94
CA SER A 198 -9.89 22.05 -1.71
C SER A 198 -11.13 22.52 -0.95
N LYS A 199 -12.31 21.94 -1.21
CA LYS A 199 -13.56 22.25 -0.49
C LYS A 199 -13.53 21.74 0.95
N LYS A 200 -13.01 20.53 1.19
CA LYS A 200 -12.98 19.92 2.53
C LYS A 200 -11.96 20.55 3.47
N TYR A 201 -10.80 21.01 2.96
CA TYR A 201 -9.68 21.47 3.78
C TYR A 201 -9.36 22.95 3.61
N GLY A 202 -10.17 23.72 2.88
CA GLY A 202 -10.09 25.18 2.80
C GLY A 202 -8.85 25.74 2.08
N ARG A 203 -8.12 24.92 1.33
CA ARG A 203 -6.96 25.35 0.55
C ARG A 203 -7.36 25.60 -0.91
N ALA A 204 -7.21 26.83 -1.33
CA ALA A 204 -7.58 27.32 -2.67
C ALA A 204 -6.56 27.01 -3.77
N ASN A 205 -5.81 25.92 -3.70
CA ASN A 205 -4.84 25.58 -4.73
C ASN A 205 -5.41 24.52 -5.66
N ASN A 206 -5.34 24.78 -6.97
CA ASN A 206 -5.70 23.82 -8.02
C ASN A 206 -4.70 22.67 -8.00
N TRP A 207 -5.08 21.55 -7.39
CA TRP A 207 -4.24 20.38 -7.33
C TRP A 207 -4.69 19.41 -8.40
N GLN A 208 -3.94 19.32 -9.43
CA GLN A 208 -4.14 18.30 -10.45
C GLN A 208 -2.98 17.32 -10.37
N LEU A 209 -3.26 16.04 -10.56
CA LEU A 209 -2.18 15.10 -10.79
C LEU A 209 -1.30 15.59 -11.96
N PRO A 210 0.00 15.25 -11.98
CA PRO A 210 0.84 15.54 -13.12
C PRO A 210 0.17 15.11 -14.43
N ASN A 211 0.23 15.92 -15.47
CA ASN A 211 -0.46 15.66 -16.75
C ASN A 211 -0.12 14.29 -17.33
N GLU A 212 1.14 13.89 -17.23
CA GLU A 212 1.58 12.56 -17.70
C GLU A 212 0.86 11.43 -16.93
N LEU A 213 0.81 11.52 -15.60
CA LEU A 213 0.10 10.54 -14.77
C LEU A 213 -1.39 10.52 -15.09
N SER A 214 -2.02 11.69 -15.22
CA SER A 214 -3.44 11.81 -15.56
C SER A 214 -3.75 11.16 -16.90
N ASN A 215 -2.91 11.42 -17.92
CA ASN A 215 -3.08 10.83 -19.25
C ASN A 215 -2.91 9.31 -19.22
N ASN A 216 -1.91 8.80 -18.50
CA ASN A 216 -1.69 7.36 -18.36
C ASN A 216 -2.88 6.67 -17.68
N ILE A 217 -3.44 7.28 -16.62
CA ILE A 217 -4.64 6.79 -15.94
C ILE A 217 -5.83 6.72 -16.90
N LEU A 218 -6.09 7.80 -17.67
CA LEU A 218 -7.19 7.84 -18.63
C LEU A 218 -7.05 6.77 -19.71
N ILE A 219 -5.83 6.55 -20.22
CA ILE A 219 -5.55 5.48 -21.20
C ILE A 219 -5.86 4.10 -20.60
N MET A 220 -5.36 3.81 -19.39
CA MET A 220 -5.62 2.52 -18.74
C MET A 220 -7.11 2.29 -18.48
N MET A 221 -7.85 3.30 -18.04
CA MET A 221 -9.28 3.22 -17.81
C MET A 221 -10.09 3.01 -19.10
N SER A 222 -9.61 3.50 -20.25
CA SER A 222 -10.29 3.31 -21.55
C SER A 222 -10.09 1.92 -22.13
N GLN A 223 -9.13 1.15 -21.65
CA GLN A 223 -8.78 -0.20 -22.10
C GLN A 223 -9.37 -1.31 -21.22
N SER A 224 -9.98 -0.92 -20.10
CA SER A 224 -10.62 -1.83 -19.13
C SER A 224 -12.12 -1.86 -19.33
#